data_815830eb2394de95aa48adc1e990924c
#
_entry.id   815830eb2394de95aa48adc1e990924c
#
_cell.length_a   1.000
_cell.length_b   1.000
_cell.length_c   1.000
_cell.angle_alpha   90.00
_cell.angle_beta   90.00
_cell.angle_gamma   90.00
#
_symmetry.space_group_name_H-M   'P 1'
#
loop_
_entity.id
_entity.type
_entity.pdbx_description
1 polymer ?
#
loop_
_entity_poly.entity_id
_entity_poly.type
_entity_poly.pdbx_seq_one_letter_code
_entity_poly.pdbx_strand_id
1 'polypeptide(L)'
;FEHSISSFILVFSLFYTNSSYAEKLPEPISSNDFHYSDPKKAALGRLLFYDKILSGNNNISCGTCHHHDLGGSDGLSLGIGEGGSGIGKNRTPGVGDNKIKKRIPRNSPGLWNLGAKEIHTLMHDGRISKSNIFGNGFNTPAEEWLPSGLDNILSVQALFPMTRQFEMAGNFGENEIIGLVSKVGKDSRRID
;
A
#
# COMPACT_ATOMS: atom_id res chain seq x y z
N PHE A 1 72.85 12.66 49.88
CA PHE A 1 71.55 13.33 50.04
C PHE A 1 70.89 13.44 48.70
N GLU A 2 70.02 12.47 48.36
CA GLU A 2 69.21 12.48 47.15
C GLU A 2 67.81 12.97 47.50
N HIS A 3 67.41 14.07 46.87
CA HIS A 3 66.06 14.55 46.98
C HIS A 3 65.21 14.00 45.81
N SER A 4 64.33 13.07 46.14
CA SER A 4 63.32 12.56 45.21
C SER A 4 62.22 13.60 45.03
N ILE A 5 62.13 14.16 43.82
CA ILE A 5 61.04 15.03 43.43
C ILE A 5 59.89 14.13 42.88
N SER A 6 58.84 13.98 43.68
CA SER A 6 57.66 13.28 43.28
C SER A 6 56.80 14.18 42.39
N SER A 7 56.77 13.90 41.07
CA SER A 7 55.95 14.59 40.12
C SER A 7 54.48 14.14 40.27
N PHE A 8 53.61 14.97 40.83
CA PHE A 8 52.18 14.80 40.81
C PHE A 8 51.66 15.14 39.40
N ILE A 9 51.33 14.15 38.62
CA ILE A 9 50.60 14.32 37.40
C ILE A 9 49.10 14.51 37.71
N LEU A 10 48.65 15.74 37.60
CA LEU A 10 47.22 16.06 37.74
C LEU A 10 46.52 15.69 36.43
N VAL A 11 45.84 14.54 36.44
CA VAL A 11 45.00 14.12 35.32
C VAL A 11 43.70 14.92 35.37
N PHE A 12 43.61 15.97 34.57
CA PHE A 12 42.37 16.70 34.31
C PHE A 12 41.48 15.82 33.43
N SER A 13 40.57 15.05 34.01
CA SER A 13 39.51 14.38 33.29
C SER A 13 38.53 15.45 32.77
N LEU A 14 38.69 15.82 31.51
CA LEU A 14 37.69 16.59 30.77
C LEU A 14 36.44 15.74 30.62
N PHE A 15 35.49 15.90 31.51
CA PHE A 15 34.14 15.42 31.30
C PHE A 15 33.54 16.24 30.15
N TYR A 16 33.65 15.72 28.94
CA TYR A 16 32.79 16.15 27.85
C TYR A 16 31.37 15.73 28.21
N THR A 17 30.61 16.64 28.78
CA THR A 17 29.15 16.51 28.84
C THR A 17 28.66 16.61 27.38
N ASN A 18 28.49 15.48 26.73
CA ASN A 18 27.66 15.42 25.53
C ASN A 18 26.26 15.84 25.96
N SER A 19 25.98 17.13 25.85
CA SER A 19 24.62 17.62 25.85
C SER A 19 23.97 17.06 24.59
N SER A 20 23.38 15.87 24.70
CA SER A 20 22.46 15.39 23.67
C SER A 20 21.29 16.37 23.71
N TYR A 21 21.30 17.32 22.80
CA TYR A 21 20.10 18.09 22.52
C TYR A 21 19.08 17.07 22.06
N ALA A 22 18.09 16.78 22.89
CA ALA A 22 16.92 16.03 22.46
C ALA A 22 16.34 16.86 21.31
N GLU A 23 16.46 16.34 20.10
CA GLU A 23 15.85 16.96 18.94
C GLU A 23 14.37 17.15 19.25
N LYS A 24 13.85 18.35 19.04
CA LYS A 24 12.45 18.64 19.32
C LYS A 24 11.61 17.59 18.59
N LEU A 25 10.78 16.87 19.31
CA LEU A 25 9.86 15.93 18.71
C LEU A 25 9.01 16.66 17.67
N PRO A 26 8.69 15.99 16.55
CA PRO A 26 7.78 16.57 15.56
C PRO A 26 6.44 16.93 16.22
N GLU A 27 5.80 17.96 15.70
CA GLU A 27 4.48 18.34 16.18
C GLU A 27 3.48 17.19 15.98
N PRO A 28 2.49 17.06 16.86
CA PRO A 28 1.46 16.02 16.72
C PRO A 28 0.72 16.14 15.39
N ILE A 29 0.45 15.01 14.76
CA ILE A 29 -0.32 14.94 13.52
C ILE A 29 -1.72 15.52 13.75
N SER A 30 -2.15 16.39 12.86
CA SER A 30 -3.44 17.08 12.88
C SER A 30 -4.24 16.79 11.61
N SER A 31 -5.51 17.15 11.57
CA SER A 31 -6.34 17.03 10.36
C SER A 31 -5.78 17.82 9.17
N ASN A 32 -4.99 18.88 9.42
CA ASN A 32 -4.37 19.68 8.37
C ASN A 32 -3.26 18.96 7.61
N ASP A 33 -2.74 17.88 8.18
CA ASP A 33 -1.68 17.07 7.57
C ASP A 33 -2.23 16.07 6.56
N PHE A 34 -3.54 15.93 6.48
CA PHE A 34 -4.22 15.02 5.56
C PHE A 34 -4.86 15.74 4.38
N HIS A 35 -5.02 15.01 3.28
CA HIS A 35 -5.83 15.46 2.15
C HIS A 35 -7.30 15.57 2.58
N TYR A 36 -7.95 16.65 2.16
CA TYR A 36 -9.39 16.76 2.34
C TYR A 36 -10.11 15.65 1.58
N SER A 37 -11.08 15.05 2.21
CA SER A 37 -11.97 14.07 1.59
C SER A 37 -13.42 14.53 1.72
N ASP A 38 -14.14 14.61 0.61
CA ASP A 38 -15.56 14.90 0.61
C ASP A 38 -16.31 13.80 1.38
N PRO A 39 -17.14 14.16 2.40
CA PRO A 39 -17.80 13.16 3.24
C PRO A 39 -18.73 12.21 2.47
N LYS A 40 -19.37 12.67 1.38
CA LYS A 40 -20.25 11.83 0.56
C LYS A 40 -19.43 10.85 -0.28
N LYS A 41 -18.32 11.31 -0.86
CA LYS A 41 -17.36 10.44 -1.56
C LYS A 41 -16.75 9.42 -0.60
N ALA A 42 -16.39 9.82 0.62
CA ALA A 42 -15.86 8.93 1.63
C ALA A 42 -16.89 7.85 2.04
N ALA A 43 -18.16 8.23 2.21
CA ALA A 43 -19.24 7.28 2.50
C ALA A 43 -19.43 6.25 1.38
N LEU A 44 -19.44 6.70 0.12
CA LEU A 44 -19.47 5.80 -1.04
C LEU A 44 -18.24 4.91 -1.09
N GLY A 45 -17.05 5.48 -0.89
CA GLY A 45 -15.80 4.73 -0.86
C GLY A 45 -15.79 3.63 0.21
N ARG A 46 -16.38 3.90 1.39
CA ARG A 46 -16.55 2.90 2.44
C ARG A 46 -17.44 1.74 2.01
N LEU A 47 -18.52 2.02 1.29
CA LEU A 47 -19.39 0.96 0.76
C LEU A 47 -18.64 0.12 -0.29
N LEU A 48 -18.01 0.77 -1.25
CA LEU A 48 -17.23 0.10 -2.30
C LEU A 48 -16.05 -0.71 -1.75
N PHE A 49 -15.43 -0.25 -0.66
CA PHE A 49 -14.31 -0.96 -0.02
C PHE A 49 -14.70 -2.36 0.49
N TYR A 50 -15.95 -2.54 0.91
CA TYR A 50 -16.47 -3.82 1.39
C TYR A 50 -17.35 -4.55 0.35
N ASP A 51 -17.69 -3.89 -0.74
CA ASP A 51 -18.46 -4.49 -1.81
C ASP A 51 -17.56 -5.31 -2.74
N LYS A 52 -18.04 -6.45 -3.16
CA LYS A 52 -17.34 -7.36 -4.08
C LYS A 52 -17.54 -6.99 -5.55
N ILE A 53 -18.41 -6.03 -5.85
CA ILE A 53 -18.72 -5.58 -7.22
C ILE A 53 -17.48 -5.08 -7.98
N LEU A 54 -16.45 -4.63 -7.25
CA LEU A 54 -15.19 -4.19 -7.85
C LEU A 54 -14.24 -5.33 -8.24
N SER A 55 -14.61 -6.59 -7.97
CA SER A 55 -13.81 -7.74 -8.38
C SER A 55 -14.43 -8.42 -9.60
N GLY A 56 -13.59 -9.00 -10.46
CA GLY A 56 -14.03 -9.58 -11.72
C GLY A 56 -15.08 -10.68 -11.57
N ASN A 57 -14.98 -11.49 -10.52
CA ASN A 57 -15.89 -12.61 -10.24
C ASN A 57 -16.81 -12.35 -9.04
N ASN A 58 -16.95 -11.13 -8.56
CA ASN A 58 -17.81 -10.73 -7.44
C ASN A 58 -17.60 -11.55 -6.15
N ASN A 59 -16.37 -11.97 -5.88
CA ASN A 59 -16.05 -12.89 -4.77
C ASN A 59 -15.09 -12.32 -3.73
N ILE A 60 -14.43 -11.18 -4.02
CA ILE A 60 -13.48 -10.52 -3.13
C ILE A 60 -13.72 -9.00 -3.10
N SER A 61 -13.40 -8.35 -1.99
CA SER A 61 -13.42 -6.89 -1.83
C SER A 61 -12.08 -6.40 -1.26
N CYS A 62 -11.84 -5.09 -1.27
CA CYS A 62 -10.66 -4.49 -0.63
C CYS A 62 -10.59 -4.90 0.85
N GLY A 63 -11.71 -4.84 1.58
CA GLY A 63 -11.82 -5.23 2.98
C GLY A 63 -11.55 -6.71 3.26
N THR A 64 -11.51 -7.56 2.25
CA THR A 64 -11.11 -8.98 2.40
C THR A 64 -9.63 -9.10 2.76
N CYS A 65 -8.77 -8.30 2.11
CA CYS A 65 -7.31 -8.29 2.34
C CYS A 65 -6.88 -7.15 3.27
N HIS A 66 -7.70 -6.11 3.43
CA HIS A 66 -7.46 -4.96 4.29
C HIS A 66 -8.52 -4.87 5.38
N HIS A 67 -8.60 -5.92 6.23
CA HIS A 67 -9.66 -6.03 7.24
C HIS A 67 -9.41 -5.08 8.41
N HIS A 68 -10.44 -4.34 8.82
CA HIS A 68 -10.34 -3.34 9.88
C HIS A 68 -9.93 -3.94 11.23
N ASP A 69 -10.44 -5.13 11.59
CA ASP A 69 -10.07 -5.83 12.84
C ASP A 69 -8.63 -6.39 12.83
N LEU A 70 -7.97 -6.38 11.67
CA LEU A 70 -6.61 -6.86 11.49
C LEU A 70 -5.62 -5.72 11.17
N GLY A 71 -5.93 -4.50 11.61
CA GLY A 71 -5.08 -3.34 11.37
C GLY A 71 -5.04 -2.89 9.90
N GLY A 72 -6.09 -3.19 9.12
CA GLY A 72 -6.13 -2.90 7.68
C GLY A 72 -5.26 -3.84 6.84
N SER A 73 -4.93 -5.02 7.38
CA SER A 73 -4.18 -6.10 6.73
C SER A 73 -5.01 -7.40 6.72
N ASP A 74 -4.44 -8.51 6.27
CA ASP A 74 -5.07 -9.83 6.30
C ASP A 74 -4.42 -10.79 7.31
N GLY A 75 -3.32 -10.38 7.95
CA GLY A 75 -2.58 -11.20 8.91
C GLY A 75 -1.85 -12.40 8.28
N LEU A 76 -1.68 -12.41 6.96
CA LEU A 76 -0.96 -13.44 6.20
C LEU A 76 0.37 -12.86 5.68
N SER A 77 1.43 -13.64 5.71
CA SER A 77 2.73 -13.23 5.14
C SER A 77 2.67 -13.03 3.63
N LEU A 78 1.86 -13.85 2.95
CA LEU A 78 1.54 -13.73 1.53
C LEU A 78 0.02 -13.79 1.37
N GLY A 79 -0.56 -12.73 0.82
CA GLY A 79 -2.00 -12.60 0.65
C GLY A 79 -2.63 -13.70 -0.22
N ILE A 80 -3.90 -13.96 0.01
CA ILE A 80 -4.74 -14.83 -0.80
C ILE A 80 -5.81 -13.94 -1.42
N GLY A 81 -5.67 -13.70 -2.72
CA GLY A 81 -6.56 -12.83 -3.47
C GLY A 81 -7.83 -13.52 -3.97
N GLU A 82 -8.20 -13.19 -5.19
CA GLU A 82 -9.36 -13.70 -5.89
C GLU A 82 -9.34 -15.23 -5.98
N GLY A 83 -10.50 -15.89 -5.79
CA GLY A 83 -10.63 -17.34 -5.71
C GLY A 83 -10.42 -17.94 -4.33
N GLY A 84 -9.92 -17.16 -3.36
CA GLY A 84 -9.77 -17.59 -1.98
C GLY A 84 -11.09 -17.52 -1.19
N SER A 85 -11.16 -18.27 -0.09
CA SER A 85 -12.33 -18.35 0.80
C SER A 85 -11.97 -18.03 2.25
N GLY A 86 -12.84 -17.32 2.95
CA GLY A 86 -12.64 -16.89 4.33
C GLY A 86 -11.96 -15.53 4.45
N ILE A 87 -11.63 -15.11 5.67
CA ILE A 87 -11.04 -13.80 6.02
C ILE A 87 -9.87 -14.02 6.97
N GLY A 88 -8.87 -13.14 6.89
CA GLY A 88 -7.74 -13.10 7.79
C GLY A 88 -6.93 -14.40 7.79
N LYS A 89 -6.44 -14.81 8.95
CA LYS A 89 -5.62 -16.02 9.10
C LYS A 89 -6.33 -17.32 8.70
N ASN A 90 -7.66 -17.31 8.70
CA ASN A 90 -8.48 -18.44 8.30
C ASN A 90 -8.78 -18.46 6.79
N ARG A 91 -8.28 -17.49 6.04
CA ARG A 91 -8.47 -17.44 4.60
C ARG A 91 -7.66 -18.56 3.93
N THR A 92 -8.36 -19.36 3.13
CA THR A 92 -7.79 -20.51 2.40
C THR A 92 -7.70 -20.23 0.90
N PRO A 93 -6.87 -20.96 0.18
CA PRO A 93 -6.75 -20.84 -1.28
C PRO A 93 -8.04 -21.13 -2.09
N GLY A 94 -9.13 -21.55 -1.44
CA GLY A 94 -10.33 -22.01 -2.13
C GLY A 94 -10.21 -23.45 -2.61
N VAL A 95 -11.24 -23.91 -3.32
CA VAL A 95 -11.36 -25.30 -3.83
C VAL A 95 -11.85 -25.31 -5.27
N GLY A 96 -11.64 -26.42 -5.97
CA GLY A 96 -12.10 -26.62 -7.36
C GLY A 96 -11.40 -25.70 -8.34
N ASP A 97 -12.09 -25.39 -9.43
CA ASP A 97 -11.55 -24.60 -10.55
C ASP A 97 -11.31 -23.14 -10.19
N ASN A 98 -12.06 -22.62 -9.22
CA ASN A 98 -11.91 -21.25 -8.72
C ASN A 98 -10.79 -21.08 -7.69
N LYS A 99 -10.07 -22.15 -7.33
CA LYS A 99 -8.94 -22.07 -6.44
C LYS A 99 -7.88 -21.10 -6.98
N ILE A 100 -7.28 -20.27 -6.06
CA ILE A 100 -6.20 -19.38 -6.47
C ILE A 100 -5.10 -20.15 -7.20
N LYS A 101 -4.57 -19.54 -8.26
CA LYS A 101 -3.42 -20.08 -8.99
C LYS A 101 -2.10 -19.69 -8.32
N LYS A 102 -2.07 -18.55 -7.65
CA LYS A 102 -0.87 -17.94 -7.07
C LYS A 102 -1.24 -17.08 -5.88
N ARG A 103 -0.39 -17.05 -4.85
CA ARG A 103 -0.51 -16.07 -3.76
C ARG A 103 -0.03 -14.70 -4.22
N ILE A 104 -0.55 -13.66 -3.59
CA ILE A 104 -0.01 -12.31 -3.72
C ILE A 104 1.41 -12.31 -3.14
N PRO A 105 2.40 -11.73 -3.85
CA PRO A 105 3.81 -11.90 -3.49
C PRO A 105 4.24 -11.16 -2.22
N ARG A 106 3.34 -10.40 -1.60
CA ARG A 106 3.60 -9.62 -0.39
C ARG A 106 2.42 -9.67 0.56
N ASN A 107 2.71 -9.35 1.84
CA ASN A 107 1.68 -9.08 2.83
C ASN A 107 0.84 -7.86 2.40
N SER A 108 -0.44 -7.89 2.70
CA SER A 108 -1.35 -6.77 2.55
C SER A 108 -0.99 -5.69 3.58
N PRO A 109 -0.53 -4.51 3.18
CA PRO A 109 -0.11 -3.47 4.12
C PRO A 109 -1.29 -2.86 4.86
N GLY A 110 -1.05 -2.38 6.09
CA GLY A 110 -2.04 -1.57 6.81
C GLY A 110 -2.34 -0.26 6.06
N LEU A 111 -3.59 0.21 6.15
CA LEU A 111 -4.06 1.40 5.42
C LEU A 111 -4.13 2.66 6.28
N TRP A 112 -3.54 2.65 7.48
CA TRP A 112 -3.59 3.78 8.40
C TRP A 112 -2.69 4.93 7.95
N ASN A 113 -3.20 6.15 8.09
CA ASN A 113 -2.48 7.41 7.82
C ASN A 113 -1.96 7.60 6.37
N LEU A 114 -2.28 6.72 5.43
CA LEU A 114 -1.81 6.83 4.05
C LEU A 114 -2.37 8.06 3.31
N GLY A 115 -3.42 8.70 3.83
CA GLY A 115 -3.96 9.96 3.31
C GLY A 115 -3.16 11.19 3.71
N ALA A 116 -2.07 11.06 4.47
CA ALA A 116 -1.21 12.18 4.83
C ALA A 116 -0.59 12.83 3.58
N LYS A 117 -0.50 14.17 3.60
CA LYS A 117 0.02 14.96 2.45
C LYS A 117 1.48 14.66 2.14
N GLU A 118 2.24 14.19 3.13
CA GLU A 118 3.64 13.80 3.00
C GLU A 118 3.84 12.47 2.25
N ILE A 119 2.78 11.67 2.07
CA ILE A 119 2.88 10.41 1.35
C ILE A 119 2.91 10.69 -0.15
N HIS A 120 4.07 10.53 -0.73
CA HIS A 120 4.34 10.81 -2.15
C HIS A 120 4.67 9.56 -2.96
N THR A 121 4.88 8.42 -2.29
CA THR A 121 5.30 7.18 -2.93
C THR A 121 4.62 6.00 -2.25
N LEU A 122 4.10 5.10 -3.05
CA LEU A 122 3.47 3.84 -2.61
C LEU A 122 4.12 2.66 -3.33
N MET A 123 3.83 1.46 -2.86
CA MET A 123 4.45 0.20 -3.24
C MET A 123 5.91 0.10 -2.80
N HIS A 124 6.40 -1.12 -2.61
CA HIS A 124 7.76 -1.39 -2.11
C HIS A 124 8.88 -0.92 -3.04
N ASP A 125 8.58 -0.79 -4.33
CA ASP A 125 9.49 -0.37 -5.39
C ASP A 125 9.23 1.05 -5.89
N GLY A 126 8.29 1.77 -5.25
CA GLY A 126 8.00 3.15 -5.61
C GLY A 126 7.26 3.33 -6.94
N ARG A 127 6.72 2.25 -7.53
CA ARG A 127 6.09 2.29 -8.86
C ARG A 127 4.86 3.20 -8.95
N ILE A 128 4.31 3.62 -7.82
CA ILE A 128 3.26 4.65 -7.76
C ILE A 128 3.82 5.82 -6.97
N SER A 129 4.08 6.92 -7.63
CA SER A 129 4.67 8.11 -7.01
C SER A 129 4.16 9.40 -7.64
N LYS A 130 4.21 10.50 -6.89
CA LYS A 130 3.98 11.84 -7.44
C LYS A 130 5.11 12.20 -8.40
N SER A 131 4.78 12.49 -9.64
CA SER A 131 5.73 12.84 -10.70
C SER A 131 4.98 13.40 -11.90
N ASN A 132 5.62 14.23 -12.69
CA ASN A 132 5.02 14.76 -13.92
C ASN A 132 5.61 14.18 -15.21
N ILE A 133 6.25 13.01 -15.10
CA ILE A 133 6.92 12.38 -16.26
C ILE A 133 5.94 12.07 -17.40
N PHE A 134 4.68 11.73 -17.07
CA PHE A 134 3.61 11.46 -18.04
C PHE A 134 2.60 12.61 -18.18
N GLY A 135 2.85 13.79 -17.57
CA GLY A 135 2.00 14.97 -17.67
C GLY A 135 0.70 14.92 -16.86
N ASN A 136 0.44 13.83 -16.13
CA ASN A 136 -0.79 13.62 -15.35
C ASN A 136 -0.58 13.74 -13.82
N GLY A 137 0.62 14.13 -13.38
CA GLY A 137 0.96 14.33 -11.98
C GLY A 137 1.45 13.08 -11.23
N PHE A 138 1.48 11.93 -11.89
CA PHE A 138 1.85 10.66 -11.28
C PHE A 138 2.75 9.81 -12.18
N ASN A 139 3.66 9.07 -11.57
CA ASN A 139 4.35 7.96 -12.20
C ASN A 139 3.66 6.67 -11.76
N THR A 140 3.17 5.89 -12.72
CA THR A 140 2.44 4.63 -12.45
C THR A 140 2.65 3.65 -13.59
N PRO A 141 2.33 2.35 -13.41
CA PRO A 141 2.32 1.39 -14.51
C PRO A 141 1.29 1.67 -15.62
N ALA A 142 0.36 2.61 -15.41
CA ALA A 142 -0.60 3.03 -16.43
C ALA A 142 -0.08 4.19 -17.28
N GLU A 143 1.06 4.80 -16.90
CA GLU A 143 1.73 5.85 -17.65
C GLU A 143 0.75 6.99 -18.04
N GLU A 144 0.73 7.41 -19.30
CA GLU A 144 -0.19 8.43 -19.84
C GLU A 144 -1.67 7.97 -19.89
N TRP A 145 -1.93 6.67 -19.74
CA TRP A 145 -3.29 6.10 -19.75
C TRP A 145 -4.01 6.20 -18.41
N LEU A 146 -3.35 6.76 -17.40
CA LEU A 146 -4.00 6.97 -16.12
C LEU A 146 -5.20 7.92 -16.28
N PRO A 147 -6.40 7.57 -15.76
CA PRO A 147 -7.56 8.44 -15.85
C PRO A 147 -7.30 9.82 -15.23
N SER A 148 -7.87 10.85 -15.84
CA SER A 148 -7.81 12.21 -15.29
C SER A 148 -8.72 12.39 -14.07
N GLY A 149 -8.48 13.46 -13.30
CA GLY A 149 -9.32 13.83 -12.15
C GLY A 149 -9.00 13.08 -10.86
N LEU A 150 -7.82 12.47 -10.76
CA LEU A 150 -7.33 11.85 -9.53
C LEU A 150 -6.60 12.89 -8.68
N ASP A 151 -7.07 13.09 -7.45
CA ASP A 151 -6.63 14.20 -6.60
C ASP A 151 -5.39 13.88 -5.75
N ASN A 152 -5.14 12.60 -5.51
CA ASN A 152 -4.04 12.18 -4.64
C ASN A 152 -3.57 10.74 -4.97
N ILE A 153 -2.44 10.36 -4.38
CA ILE A 153 -1.79 9.08 -4.67
C ILE A 153 -2.63 7.86 -4.24
N LEU A 154 -3.52 7.99 -3.25
CA LEU A 154 -4.39 6.88 -2.85
C LEU A 154 -5.51 6.64 -3.87
N SER A 155 -6.07 7.71 -4.45
CA SER A 155 -7.06 7.56 -5.53
C SER A 155 -6.46 6.89 -6.75
N VAL A 156 -5.19 7.15 -7.03
CA VAL A 156 -4.43 6.47 -8.08
C VAL A 156 -4.24 4.99 -7.74
N GLN A 157 -3.71 4.71 -6.53
CA GLN A 157 -3.39 3.34 -6.12
C GLN A 157 -4.64 2.43 -6.12
N ALA A 158 -5.80 2.96 -5.70
CA ALA A 158 -7.03 2.19 -5.61
C ALA A 158 -7.52 1.58 -6.95
N LEU A 159 -7.02 2.08 -8.08
CA LEU A 159 -7.38 1.55 -9.41
C LEU A 159 -6.65 0.24 -9.76
N PHE A 160 -5.47 -0.01 -9.19
CA PHE A 160 -4.63 -1.12 -9.63
C PHE A 160 -5.07 -2.51 -9.14
N PRO A 161 -5.49 -2.72 -7.86
CA PRO A 161 -5.90 -4.04 -7.38
C PRO A 161 -7.03 -4.65 -8.19
N MET A 162 -7.97 -3.83 -8.67
CA MET A 162 -9.13 -4.27 -9.45
C MET A 162 -8.74 -4.86 -10.82
N THR A 163 -7.59 -4.47 -11.36
CA THR A 163 -7.09 -4.94 -12.66
C THR A 163 -6.08 -6.07 -12.55
N ARG A 164 -5.66 -6.39 -11.32
CA ARG A 164 -4.65 -7.44 -11.07
C ARG A 164 -5.28 -8.82 -11.00
N GLN A 165 -4.83 -9.71 -11.85
CA GLN A 165 -5.34 -11.08 -12.00
C GLN A 165 -5.50 -11.81 -10.67
N PHE A 166 -4.45 -11.84 -9.84
CA PHE A 166 -4.43 -12.62 -8.60
C PHE A 166 -4.93 -11.85 -7.39
N GLU A 167 -5.18 -10.55 -7.54
CA GLU A 167 -5.73 -9.71 -6.46
C GLU A 167 -7.26 -9.71 -6.53
N MET A 168 -7.84 -9.11 -7.56
CA MET A 168 -9.29 -8.91 -7.66
C MET A 168 -9.89 -9.19 -9.04
N ALA A 169 -9.09 -9.24 -10.12
CA ALA A 169 -9.62 -9.36 -11.48
C ALA A 169 -10.08 -10.78 -11.85
N GLY A 170 -9.45 -11.81 -11.29
CA GLY A 170 -9.73 -13.20 -11.66
C GLY A 170 -8.84 -13.72 -12.77
N ASN A 171 -9.06 -14.98 -13.17
CA ASN A 171 -8.23 -15.59 -14.20
C ASN A 171 -8.62 -15.11 -15.61
N PHE A 172 -7.65 -15.11 -16.48
CA PHE A 172 -7.84 -14.71 -17.87
C PHE A 172 -8.96 -15.53 -18.53
N GLY A 173 -9.90 -14.84 -19.15
CA GLY A 173 -11.03 -15.46 -19.83
C GLY A 173 -12.26 -15.71 -18.97
N GLU A 174 -12.24 -15.39 -17.67
CA GLU A 174 -13.37 -15.64 -16.77
C GLU A 174 -14.43 -14.52 -16.76
N ASN A 175 -14.03 -13.29 -17.01
CA ASN A 175 -14.93 -12.13 -16.91
C ASN A 175 -14.48 -10.98 -17.82
N GLU A 176 -15.29 -9.92 -17.89
CA GLU A 176 -15.04 -8.80 -18.81
C GLU A 176 -13.85 -7.92 -18.39
N ILE A 177 -13.47 -7.88 -17.11
CA ILE A 177 -12.34 -7.09 -16.61
C ILE A 177 -11.02 -7.67 -17.13
N ILE A 178 -10.86 -8.99 -17.01
CA ILE A 178 -9.64 -9.68 -17.41
C ILE A 178 -9.70 -10.21 -18.87
N GLY A 179 -10.82 -9.98 -19.55
CA GLY A 179 -11.10 -10.43 -20.90
C GLY A 179 -11.79 -11.78 -20.98
N LEU A 180 -12.74 -11.90 -21.89
CA LEU A 180 -13.38 -13.15 -22.25
C LEU A 180 -12.64 -13.78 -23.45
N VAL A 181 -12.28 -15.04 -23.36
CA VAL A 181 -11.50 -15.76 -24.39
C VAL A 181 -12.11 -15.65 -25.79
N SER A 182 -13.44 -15.55 -25.91
CA SER A 182 -14.15 -15.47 -27.18
C SER A 182 -14.16 -14.08 -27.83
N LYS A 183 -13.77 -13.02 -27.09
CA LYS A 183 -13.85 -11.61 -27.57
C LYS A 183 -12.48 -10.93 -27.69
N VAL A 184 -11.42 -11.56 -27.23
CA VAL A 184 -10.09 -10.97 -27.25
C VAL A 184 -9.47 -11.23 -28.63
N GLY A 185 -9.72 -10.37 -29.58
CA GLY A 185 -8.82 -10.17 -30.70
C GLY A 185 -7.44 -9.76 -30.15
N LYS A 186 -6.39 -9.95 -30.92
CA LYS A 186 -4.96 -9.78 -30.57
C LYS A 186 -4.54 -8.39 -30.03
N ASP A 187 -5.49 -7.52 -29.67
CA ASP A 187 -5.27 -6.12 -29.30
C ASP A 187 -5.56 -5.78 -27.83
N SER A 188 -5.74 -6.77 -26.96
CA SER A 188 -5.79 -6.48 -25.52
C SER A 188 -4.38 -6.17 -25.02
N ARG A 189 -4.04 -4.88 -25.00
CA ARG A 189 -2.81 -4.41 -24.37
C ARG A 189 -2.91 -4.70 -22.87
N ARG A 190 -2.11 -5.60 -22.44
CA ARG A 190 -1.87 -5.88 -21.02
C ARG A 190 -1.34 -4.61 -20.37
N ILE A 191 -2.03 -4.12 -19.36
CA ILE A 191 -1.45 -3.26 -18.34
C ILE A 191 -0.83 -4.22 -17.32
N ASP A 192 0.38 -4.66 -17.56
CA ASP A 192 1.18 -5.47 -16.63
C ASP A 192 1.90 -4.58 -15.61
#